data_8ecd2de599fe06915922ce6a16cd007c
#
_entry.id   8ecd2de599fe06915922ce6a16cd007c
#
_cell.length_a   1.000
_cell.length_b   1.000
_cell.length_c   1.000
_cell.angle_alpha   90.00
_cell.angle_beta   90.00
_cell.angle_gamma   90.00
#
_symmetry.space_group_name_H-M   'P 1'
#
loop_
_entity.id
_entity.type
_entity.pdbx_description
1 polymer ?
#
loop_
_entity_poly.entity_id
_entity_poly.type
_entity_poly.pdbx_seq_one_letter_code
_entity_poly.pdbx_strand_id
1 'polypeptide(L)'
;MWVFTETGFVSAVRKPEEPKCITVRAREKQSLEVLSELAVKPIIDTPYGDYAYRVLVSDEVFKVWLSTSVDMLDYDNFKNRAWDTRGDEFHDALGAVWSAMYKLQQ
;
A
#
# COMPACT_ATOMS: atom_id res chain seq x y z
N MET A 1 -4.66 -6.87 -5.91
CA MET A 1 -5.31 -5.63 -5.45
C MET A 1 -4.25 -4.56 -5.23
N TRP A 2 -4.38 -3.46 -5.87
CA TRP A 2 -3.53 -2.30 -5.64
C TRP A 2 -4.26 -1.32 -4.76
N VAL A 3 -3.63 -0.88 -3.68
CA VAL A 3 -4.25 0.04 -2.74
C VAL A 3 -3.31 1.23 -2.53
N PHE A 4 -3.81 2.41 -2.87
CA PHE A 4 -3.12 3.67 -2.61
C PHE A 4 -3.79 4.30 -1.40
N THR A 5 -3.00 4.56 -0.36
CA THR A 5 -3.47 5.27 0.83
C THR A 5 -2.56 6.46 1.10
N GLU A 6 -2.91 7.29 2.05
CA GLU A 6 -2.07 8.43 2.43
C GLU A 6 -0.72 7.98 3.01
N THR A 7 -0.59 6.71 3.41
CA THR A 7 0.66 6.17 3.95
C THR A 7 1.51 5.46 2.89
N GLY A 8 1.00 5.26 1.69
CA GLY A 8 1.79 4.66 0.63
C GLY A 8 0.98 3.83 -0.36
N PHE A 9 1.69 2.99 -1.09
CA PHE A 9 1.13 2.09 -2.09
C PHE A 9 1.50 0.64 -1.79
N VAL A 10 0.51 -0.24 -1.80
CA VAL A 10 0.73 -1.67 -1.63
C VAL A 10 0.05 -2.47 -2.72
N SER A 11 0.61 -3.65 -3.00
CA SER A 11 0.02 -4.64 -3.90
C SER A 11 -0.24 -5.91 -3.09
N ALA A 12 -1.51 -6.24 -2.89
CA ALA A 12 -1.93 -7.40 -2.10
C ALA A 12 -2.38 -8.52 -3.01
N VAL A 13 -1.84 -9.71 -2.79
CA VAL A 13 -2.18 -10.92 -3.55
C VAL A 13 -2.29 -12.11 -2.61
N ARG A 14 -2.96 -13.16 -3.08
CA ARG A 14 -2.96 -14.47 -2.40
C ARG A 14 -2.16 -15.44 -3.26
N LYS A 15 -0.97 -15.77 -2.80
CA LYS A 15 -0.07 -16.64 -3.56
C LYS A 15 -0.40 -18.11 -3.34
N PRO A 16 -0.28 -18.94 -4.39
CA PRO A 16 -0.56 -20.39 -4.25
C PRO A 16 0.25 -21.07 -3.17
N GLU A 17 1.50 -20.65 -2.95
CA GLU A 17 2.39 -21.22 -1.93
C GLU A 17 2.05 -20.76 -0.53
N GLU A 18 1.23 -19.69 -0.38
CA GLU A 18 0.79 -19.13 0.90
C GLU A 18 -0.71 -18.86 0.88
N PRO A 19 -1.55 -19.90 0.69
CA PRO A 19 -2.98 -19.69 0.44
C PRO A 19 -3.78 -19.18 1.65
N LYS A 20 -3.24 -19.32 2.85
CA LYS A 20 -3.91 -18.88 4.09
C LYS A 20 -3.59 -17.46 4.48
N CYS A 21 -2.67 -16.83 3.76
CA CYS A 21 -2.23 -15.48 4.04
C CYS A 21 -2.45 -14.56 2.84
N ILE A 22 -2.52 -13.27 3.11
CA ILE A 22 -2.39 -12.25 2.07
C ILE A 22 -0.94 -11.84 2.05
N THR A 23 -0.30 -11.90 0.89
CA THR A 23 1.05 -11.37 0.68
C THR A 23 0.91 -9.93 0.25
N VAL A 24 1.28 -9.00 1.13
CA VAL A 24 1.22 -7.57 0.84
C VAL A 24 2.61 -7.09 0.50
N ARG A 25 2.76 -6.53 -0.69
CA ARG A 25 4.06 -6.15 -1.24
C ARG A 25 4.12 -4.65 -1.45
N ALA A 26 5.30 -4.08 -1.32
CA ALA A 26 5.51 -2.65 -1.53
C ALA A 26 6.88 -2.39 -2.13
N ARG A 27 7.01 -1.25 -2.79
CA ARG A 27 8.30 -0.79 -3.32
C ARG A 27 9.11 -0.05 -2.27
N GLU A 28 8.40 0.56 -1.31
CA GLU A 28 9.00 1.28 -0.21
C GLU A 28 8.57 0.67 1.12
N LYS A 29 9.53 0.47 2.01
CA LYS A 29 9.31 -0.15 3.31
C LYS A 29 8.26 0.62 4.13
N GLN A 30 8.28 1.95 4.04
CA GLN A 30 7.37 2.82 4.76
C GLN A 30 5.90 2.51 4.46
N SER A 31 5.58 2.04 3.26
CA SER A 31 4.21 1.67 2.89
C SER A 31 3.66 0.49 3.68
N LEU A 32 4.53 -0.31 4.31
CA LEU A 32 4.14 -1.51 5.06
C LEU A 32 4.25 -1.35 6.58
N GLU A 33 4.74 -0.21 7.08
CA GLU A 33 5.03 -0.06 8.51
C GLU A 33 3.79 -0.25 9.39
N VAL A 34 2.69 0.42 9.08
CA VAL A 34 1.47 0.31 9.88
C VAL A 34 0.92 -1.12 9.83
N LEU A 35 0.91 -1.72 8.64
CA LEU A 35 0.40 -3.08 8.47
C LEU A 35 1.28 -4.09 9.25
N SER A 36 2.59 -3.93 9.19
CA SER A 36 3.54 -4.75 9.93
C SER A 36 3.29 -4.67 11.43
N GLU A 37 3.05 -3.47 11.95
CA GLU A 37 2.73 -3.27 13.36
C GLU A 37 1.42 -3.94 13.75
N LEU A 38 0.37 -3.76 12.96
CA LEU A 38 -0.94 -4.39 13.21
C LEU A 38 -0.84 -5.91 13.21
N ALA A 39 -0.08 -6.46 12.28
CA ALA A 39 0.09 -7.91 12.15
C ALA A 39 1.06 -8.49 13.18
N VAL A 40 1.88 -7.67 13.79
CA VAL A 40 3.03 -8.10 14.63
C VAL A 40 3.89 -9.07 13.81
N LYS A 41 4.18 -8.72 12.56
CA LYS A 41 4.98 -9.50 11.63
C LYS A 41 6.08 -8.64 11.04
N PRO A 42 7.28 -9.19 10.83
CA PRO A 42 8.38 -8.42 10.25
C PRO A 42 8.13 -8.13 8.78
N ILE A 43 8.66 -6.99 8.32
CA ILE A 43 8.76 -6.69 6.91
C ILE A 43 9.94 -7.48 6.36
N ILE A 44 9.71 -8.23 5.30
CA ILE A 44 10.72 -9.09 4.68
C ILE A 44 11.29 -8.36 3.47
N ASP A 45 12.63 -8.28 3.42
CA ASP A 45 13.33 -7.71 2.27
C ASP A 45 13.38 -8.74 1.14
N THR A 46 12.99 -8.33 -0.05
CA THR A 46 13.00 -9.17 -1.25
C THR A 46 13.64 -8.39 -2.40
N PRO A 47 14.96 -8.11 -2.31
CA PRO A 47 15.63 -7.16 -3.22
C PRO A 47 15.67 -7.63 -4.68
N TYR A 48 15.50 -8.94 -4.94
CA TYR A 48 15.52 -9.48 -6.30
C TYR A 48 14.12 -9.72 -6.86
N GLY A 49 13.05 -9.37 -6.12
CA GLY A 49 11.67 -9.50 -6.58
C GLY A 49 11.17 -8.25 -7.28
N ASP A 50 9.97 -8.34 -7.83
CA ASP A 50 9.28 -7.19 -8.43
C ASP A 50 9.06 -6.07 -7.43
N TYR A 51 8.86 -6.46 -6.16
CA TYR A 51 8.68 -5.54 -5.05
C TYR A 51 9.78 -5.78 -4.03
N ALA A 52 10.40 -4.71 -3.56
CA ALA A 52 11.54 -4.79 -2.64
C ALA A 52 11.17 -5.32 -1.25
N TYR A 53 9.89 -5.17 -0.86
CA TYR A 53 9.45 -5.49 0.50
C TYR A 53 8.12 -6.22 0.48
N ARG A 54 7.90 -7.07 1.50
CA ARG A 54 6.62 -7.76 1.69
C ARG A 54 6.36 -8.08 3.15
N VAL A 55 5.10 -8.30 3.48
CA VAL A 55 4.66 -8.81 4.77
C VAL A 55 3.51 -9.79 4.53
N LEU A 56 3.51 -10.88 5.31
CA LEU A 56 2.46 -11.90 5.24
C LEU A 56 1.47 -11.64 6.38
N VAL A 57 0.21 -11.44 6.03
CA VAL A 57 -0.81 -11.09 7.02
C VAL A 57 -2.05 -11.96 6.85
N SER A 58 -2.84 -12.10 7.91
CA SER A 58 -4.14 -12.77 7.83
C SER A 58 -5.17 -11.88 7.14
N ASP A 59 -6.25 -12.50 6.69
CA ASP A 59 -7.37 -11.78 6.10
C ASP A 59 -7.93 -10.75 7.11
N GLU A 60 -8.05 -11.14 8.38
CA GLU A 60 -8.58 -10.27 9.43
C GLU A 60 -7.73 -9.03 9.64
N VAL A 61 -6.42 -9.18 9.67
CA VAL A 61 -5.50 -8.05 9.84
C VAL A 61 -5.59 -7.11 8.63
N PHE A 62 -5.65 -7.66 7.43
CA PHE A 62 -5.76 -6.82 6.22
C PHE A 62 -7.07 -6.03 6.20
N LYS A 63 -8.18 -6.68 6.63
CA LYS A 63 -9.48 -6.00 6.76
C LYS A 63 -9.41 -4.85 7.78
N VAL A 64 -8.78 -5.07 8.92
CA VAL A 64 -8.59 -4.02 9.94
C VAL A 64 -7.79 -2.86 9.35
N TRP A 65 -6.72 -3.16 8.61
CA TRP A 65 -5.89 -2.13 7.98
C TRP A 65 -6.69 -1.31 6.99
N LEU A 66 -7.50 -1.94 6.13
CA LEU A 66 -8.37 -1.24 5.18
C LEU A 66 -9.41 -0.39 5.90
N SER A 67 -10.02 -0.93 6.96
CA SER A 67 -11.00 -0.22 7.78
C SER A 67 -10.39 1.02 8.43
N THR A 68 -9.20 0.89 8.99
CA THR A 68 -8.46 2.00 9.58
C THR A 68 -8.17 3.08 8.52
N SER A 69 -7.79 2.66 7.32
CA SER A 69 -7.55 3.60 6.22
C SER A 69 -8.81 4.39 5.84
N VAL A 70 -9.97 3.73 5.90
CA VAL A 70 -11.26 4.39 5.69
C VAL A 70 -11.56 5.39 6.81
N ASP A 71 -11.29 5.02 8.06
CA ASP A 71 -11.51 5.90 9.20
C ASP A 71 -10.67 7.19 9.13
N MET A 72 -9.50 7.09 8.50
CA MET A 72 -8.58 8.24 8.33
C MET A 72 -8.95 9.14 7.14
N LEU A 73 -9.99 8.81 6.40
CA LEU A 73 -10.38 9.50 5.19
C LEU A 73 -11.21 10.74 5.55
N ASP A 74 -10.53 11.82 5.94
CA ASP A 74 -11.11 13.08 6.35
C ASP A 74 -10.70 14.25 5.42
N TYR A 75 -10.21 13.95 4.23
CA TYR A 75 -9.67 14.91 3.27
C TYR A 75 -10.45 14.86 1.96
N ASP A 76 -10.39 15.95 1.20
CA ASP A 76 -11.05 16.07 -0.11
C ASP A 76 -10.07 15.95 -1.28
N ASN A 77 -8.77 15.88 -1.01
CA ASN A 77 -7.75 15.73 -2.05
C ASN A 77 -6.68 14.74 -1.59
N PHE A 78 -6.72 13.56 -2.18
CA PHE A 78 -5.82 12.47 -1.83
C PHE A 78 -4.36 12.81 -2.09
N LYS A 79 -4.05 13.40 -3.24
CA LYS A 79 -2.65 13.70 -3.58
C LYS A 79 -2.04 14.71 -2.62
N ASN A 80 -2.82 15.70 -2.18
CA ASN A 80 -2.34 16.67 -1.21
C ASN A 80 -2.10 16.02 0.16
N ARG A 81 -3.00 15.15 0.60
CA ARG A 81 -2.82 14.42 1.86
C ARG A 81 -1.58 13.52 1.78
N ALA A 82 -1.40 12.79 0.70
CA ALA A 82 -0.24 11.94 0.50
C ALA A 82 1.06 12.75 0.43
N TRP A 83 0.99 13.97 -0.11
CA TRP A 83 2.13 14.87 -0.13
C TRP A 83 2.55 15.23 1.29
N ASP A 84 1.59 15.60 2.15
CA ASP A 84 1.86 15.93 3.55
C ASP A 84 2.47 14.76 4.32
N THR A 85 2.02 13.55 4.07
CA THR A 85 2.46 12.36 4.82
C THR A 85 3.72 11.71 4.25
N ARG A 86 3.95 11.81 2.93
CA ARG A 86 5.00 11.04 2.26
C ARG A 86 5.97 11.87 1.43
N GLY A 87 5.67 13.14 1.19
CA GLY A 87 6.59 14.06 0.51
C GLY A 87 6.52 14.05 -1.02
N ASP A 88 7.52 14.69 -1.64
CA ASP A 88 7.51 15.03 -3.06
C ASP A 88 7.56 13.82 -3.99
N GLU A 89 8.42 12.85 -3.70
CA GLU A 89 8.59 11.69 -4.58
C GLU A 89 7.30 10.90 -4.72
N PHE A 90 6.62 10.65 -3.61
CA PHE A 90 5.37 9.92 -3.63
C PHE A 90 4.26 10.73 -4.32
N HIS A 91 4.20 12.02 -4.03
CA HIS A 91 3.26 12.93 -4.69
C HIS A 91 3.44 12.91 -6.21
N ASP A 92 4.68 12.98 -6.69
CA ASP A 92 4.97 12.98 -8.12
C ASP A 92 4.61 11.64 -8.77
N ALA A 93 4.87 10.53 -8.08
CA ALA A 93 4.47 9.20 -8.55
C ALA A 93 2.95 9.08 -8.67
N LEU A 94 2.21 9.60 -7.70
CA LEU A 94 0.74 9.63 -7.76
C LEU A 94 0.23 10.48 -8.92
N GLY A 95 0.90 11.59 -9.20
CA GLY A 95 0.58 12.44 -10.35
C GLY A 95 0.71 11.68 -11.67
N ALA A 96 1.77 10.87 -11.79
CA ALA A 96 1.98 10.04 -12.98
C ALA A 96 0.89 8.96 -13.11
N VAL A 97 0.50 8.32 -12.00
CA VAL A 97 -0.61 7.36 -11.98
C VAL A 97 -1.92 8.04 -12.39
N TRP A 98 -2.19 9.21 -11.83
CA TRP A 98 -3.38 9.98 -12.18
C TRP A 98 -3.44 10.25 -13.68
N SER A 99 -2.33 10.69 -14.27
CA SER A 99 -2.25 10.98 -15.70
C SER A 99 -2.46 9.73 -16.55
N ALA A 100 -1.89 8.60 -16.13
CA ALA A 100 -2.05 7.33 -16.85
C ALA A 100 -3.51 6.86 -16.83
N MET A 101 -4.16 6.94 -15.67
CA MET A 101 -5.55 6.51 -15.52
C MET A 101 -6.54 7.45 -16.23
N TYR A 102 -6.20 8.74 -16.31
CA TYR A 102 -7.05 9.70 -17.00
C TYR A 102 -7.31 9.31 -18.46
N LYS A 103 -6.36 8.61 -19.09
CA LYS A 103 -6.51 8.14 -20.47
C LYS A 103 -7.69 7.21 -20.67
N LEU A 104 -8.15 6.54 -19.61
CA LEU A 104 -9.31 5.66 -19.67
C LEU A 104 -10.62 6.42 -19.85
N GLN A 105 -10.60 7.71 -19.56
CA GLN A 105 -11.79 8.58 -19.62
C GLN A 105 -11.99 9.23 -20.97
N GLN A 106 -11.05 9.05 -21.87
CA GLN A 106 -11.06 9.67 -23.20
C GLN A 106 -11.74 8.81 -24.25
#